data_64fd8f0820e0fba06b8802e87163d55f
#
_entry.id   64fd8f0820e0fba06b8802e87163d55f
#
_cell.length_a   1.000
_cell.length_b   1.000
_cell.length_c   1.000
_cell.angle_alpha   90.00
_cell.angle_beta   90.00
_cell.angle_gamma   90.00
#
_symmetry.space_group_name_H-M   'P 1'
#
loop_
_entity.id
_entity.type
_entity.pdbx_description
1 polymer ?
#
loop_
_entity_poly.entity_id
_entity_poly.type
_entity_poly.pdbx_seq_one_letter_code
_entity_poly.pdbx_strand_id
1 'polypeptide(L)'
;RTSDEACQFGGKGINVSGVLRELGCESIALGFTAGETGAWLERGLQLSGLKTRFIRLPDGMTRINVKVKGAKETEINGSGPNITPEAMQALWDNLEELGEGDILVLAGSIPSSMPQDVYQQILARLDGRGIRFVVDATRDLLVKVLPYHPFLIKPNNHELGEIFGKELNRDEEITQAARKLQQRGARNVLVSMAGDGALLLDETG
;
A
#
# COMPACT_ATOMS: atom_id res chain seq x y z
N ARG A 1 -6.79 -13.04 30.47
CA ARG A 1 -7.91 -13.37 29.59
C ARG A 1 -8.28 -12.13 28.82
N THR A 2 -8.59 -12.28 27.54
CA THR A 2 -9.15 -11.22 26.72
C THR A 2 -10.60 -10.96 27.11
N SER A 3 -11.03 -9.72 26.99
CA SER A 3 -12.42 -9.31 27.23
C SER A 3 -13.23 -9.25 25.94
N ASP A 4 -12.55 -9.10 24.81
CA ASP A 4 -13.16 -9.02 23.50
C ASP A 4 -12.18 -9.54 22.43
N GLU A 5 -12.71 -10.24 21.45
CA GLU A 5 -11.94 -10.83 20.36
C GLU A 5 -12.68 -10.59 19.04
N ALA A 6 -12.00 -9.98 18.07
CA ALA A 6 -12.55 -9.73 16.75
C ALA A 6 -11.55 -10.07 15.66
N CYS A 7 -12.02 -10.64 14.56
CA CYS A 7 -11.25 -10.85 13.35
C CYS A 7 -11.71 -9.88 12.27
N GLN A 8 -10.76 -9.21 11.63
CA GLN A 8 -11.04 -8.29 10.54
C GLN A 8 -10.21 -8.68 9.32
N PHE A 9 -10.86 -8.70 8.16
CA PHE A 9 -10.15 -8.81 6.89
C PHE A 9 -9.52 -7.47 6.56
N GLY A 10 -8.24 -7.46 6.24
CA GLY A 10 -7.53 -6.21 6.06
C GLY A 10 -6.20 -6.37 5.35
N GLY A 11 -5.51 -5.26 5.31
CA GLY A 11 -4.30 -4.97 4.57
C GLY A 11 -4.49 -3.65 3.85
N LYS A 12 -3.44 -2.82 3.72
CA LYS A 12 -3.60 -1.46 3.17
C LYS A 12 -4.34 -1.44 1.84
N GLY A 13 -3.98 -2.31 0.86
CA GLY A 13 -4.65 -2.38 -0.43
C GLY A 13 -6.12 -2.81 -0.32
N ILE A 14 -6.42 -3.80 0.52
CA ILE A 14 -7.79 -4.26 0.77
C ILE A 14 -8.63 -3.14 1.40
N ASN A 15 -8.07 -2.40 2.35
CA ASN A 15 -8.76 -1.28 2.99
C ASN A 15 -9.07 -0.17 1.98
N VAL A 16 -8.15 0.12 1.05
CA VAL A 16 -8.41 1.05 -0.07
C VAL A 16 -9.60 0.57 -0.91
N SER A 17 -9.61 -0.70 -1.30
CA SER A 17 -10.74 -1.27 -2.07
C SER A 17 -12.05 -1.22 -1.30
N GLY A 18 -12.02 -1.44 0.02
CA GLY A 18 -13.19 -1.31 0.88
C GLY A 18 -13.77 0.11 0.87
N VAL A 19 -12.92 1.12 1.06
CA VAL A 19 -13.35 2.54 1.04
C VAL A 19 -13.84 2.93 -0.35
N LEU A 20 -13.16 2.54 -1.41
CA LEU A 20 -13.59 2.83 -2.79
C LEU A 20 -14.98 2.25 -3.08
N ARG A 21 -15.27 1.04 -2.62
CA ARG A 21 -16.60 0.43 -2.76
C ARG A 21 -17.68 1.26 -2.04
N GLU A 22 -17.44 1.70 -0.80
CA GLU A 22 -18.37 2.55 -0.06
C GLU A 22 -18.64 3.90 -0.79
N LEU A 23 -17.64 4.37 -1.56
CA LEU A 23 -17.76 5.57 -2.39
C LEU A 23 -18.35 5.28 -3.79
N GLY A 24 -18.77 4.04 -4.08
CA GLY A 24 -19.32 3.66 -5.37
C GLY A 24 -18.28 3.50 -6.48
N CYS A 25 -17.00 3.43 -6.14
CA CYS A 25 -15.90 3.23 -7.08
C CYS A 25 -15.51 1.76 -7.16
N GLU A 26 -15.43 1.22 -8.36
CA GLU A 26 -14.95 -0.15 -8.59
C GLU A 26 -13.44 -0.24 -8.45
N SER A 27 -12.96 -1.33 -7.85
CA SER A 27 -11.55 -1.66 -7.79
C SER A 27 -11.36 -3.17 -7.75
N ILE A 28 -10.15 -3.64 -8.07
CA ILE A 28 -9.75 -5.03 -7.96
C ILE A 28 -8.55 -5.10 -7.02
N ALA A 29 -8.67 -5.83 -5.91
CA ALA A 29 -7.54 -6.06 -5.01
C ALA A 29 -6.65 -7.17 -5.57
N LEU A 30 -5.36 -6.86 -5.78
CA LEU A 30 -4.31 -7.78 -6.18
C LEU A 30 -3.42 -8.13 -4.99
N GLY A 31 -2.86 -9.33 -5.00
CA GLY A 31 -1.93 -9.78 -3.98
C GLY A 31 -1.77 -11.29 -3.97
N PHE A 32 -1.15 -11.79 -2.90
CA PHE A 32 -0.88 -13.21 -2.73
C PHE A 32 -1.63 -13.76 -1.54
N THR A 33 -2.21 -14.95 -1.70
CA THR A 33 -2.89 -15.69 -0.65
C THR A 33 -2.34 -17.10 -0.55
N ALA A 34 -2.42 -17.71 0.65
CA ALA A 34 -1.98 -19.08 0.89
C ALA A 34 -2.81 -19.73 2.00
N GLY A 35 -2.98 -21.04 1.89
CA GLY A 35 -3.58 -21.89 2.91
C GLY A 35 -5.01 -21.49 3.30
N GLU A 36 -5.48 -22.05 4.42
CA GLU A 36 -6.84 -21.83 4.93
C GLU A 36 -7.11 -20.36 5.28
N THR A 37 -6.11 -19.65 5.81
CA THR A 37 -6.24 -18.22 6.13
C THR A 37 -6.43 -17.37 4.89
N GLY A 38 -5.80 -17.74 3.77
CA GLY A 38 -6.02 -17.11 2.46
C GLY A 38 -7.42 -17.39 1.93
N ALA A 39 -7.85 -18.65 1.96
CA ALA A 39 -9.18 -19.02 1.53
C ALA A 39 -10.28 -18.36 2.38
N TRP A 40 -10.05 -18.21 3.68
CA TRP A 40 -10.97 -17.50 4.56
C TRP A 40 -11.04 -16.00 4.25
N LEU A 41 -9.88 -15.35 4.01
CA LEU A 41 -9.80 -13.97 3.57
C LEU A 41 -10.58 -13.75 2.27
N GLU A 42 -10.33 -14.56 1.25
CA GLU A 42 -10.99 -14.44 -0.05
C GLU A 42 -12.51 -14.57 0.06
N ARG A 43 -13.00 -15.58 0.80
CA ARG A 43 -14.44 -15.73 1.06
C ARG A 43 -15.04 -14.52 1.76
N GLY A 44 -14.36 -13.99 2.78
CA GLY A 44 -14.85 -12.83 3.53
C GLY A 44 -14.93 -11.57 2.66
N LEU A 45 -13.94 -11.33 1.82
CA LEU A 45 -13.92 -10.20 0.90
C LEU A 45 -14.99 -10.33 -0.19
N GLN A 46 -15.19 -11.54 -0.72
CA GLN A 46 -16.24 -11.82 -1.69
C GLN A 46 -17.64 -11.58 -1.10
N LEU A 47 -17.89 -12.05 0.12
CA LEU A 47 -19.15 -11.78 0.85
C LEU A 47 -19.35 -10.29 1.10
N SER A 48 -18.27 -9.54 1.27
CA SER A 48 -18.30 -8.08 1.37
C SER A 48 -18.45 -7.36 0.03
N GLY A 49 -18.56 -8.07 -1.09
CA GLY A 49 -18.71 -7.48 -2.44
C GLY A 49 -17.44 -6.88 -3.02
N LEU A 50 -16.27 -7.17 -2.45
CA LEU A 50 -15.00 -6.73 -3.01
C LEU A 50 -14.54 -7.65 -4.14
N LYS A 51 -14.12 -7.07 -5.25
CA LYS A 51 -13.50 -7.81 -6.36
C LYS A 51 -12.04 -8.07 -6.03
N THR A 52 -11.61 -9.32 -6.16
CA THR A 52 -10.24 -9.74 -5.90
C THR A 52 -9.70 -10.56 -7.06
N ARG A 53 -8.39 -10.43 -7.31
CA ARG A 53 -7.63 -11.25 -8.25
C ARG A 53 -6.35 -11.69 -7.54
N PHE A 54 -6.51 -12.50 -6.49
CA PHE A 54 -5.37 -12.99 -5.72
C PHE A 54 -4.69 -14.17 -6.41
N ILE A 55 -3.37 -14.19 -6.30
CA ILE A 55 -2.51 -15.29 -6.73
C ILE A 55 -2.37 -16.24 -5.55
N ARG A 56 -2.89 -17.46 -5.68
CA ARG A 56 -2.82 -18.48 -4.65
C ARG A 56 -1.49 -19.20 -4.71
N LEU A 57 -0.82 -19.22 -3.58
CA LEU A 57 0.44 -19.93 -3.39
C LEU A 57 0.16 -21.37 -2.93
N PRO A 58 0.98 -22.33 -3.38
CA PRO A 58 0.78 -23.73 -3.03
C PRO A 58 1.03 -24.03 -1.55
N ASP A 59 1.92 -23.27 -0.92
CA ASP A 59 2.38 -23.52 0.44
C ASP A 59 2.30 -22.28 1.32
N GLY A 60 2.25 -22.50 2.63
CA GLY A 60 2.25 -21.45 3.63
C GLY A 60 0.86 -20.99 4.07
N MET A 61 0.80 -19.85 4.68
CA MET A 61 -0.42 -19.22 5.18
C MET A 61 -0.42 -17.72 4.88
N THR A 62 -1.57 -17.19 4.47
CA THR A 62 -1.77 -15.73 4.44
C THR A 62 -1.55 -15.15 5.82
N ARG A 63 -0.82 -14.05 5.86
CA ARG A 63 -0.39 -13.39 7.09
C ARG A 63 -1.56 -13.04 8.01
N ILE A 64 -1.38 -13.37 9.30
CA ILE A 64 -2.24 -12.89 10.39
C ILE A 64 -1.42 -11.89 11.20
N ASN A 65 -2.00 -10.73 11.47
CA ASN A 65 -1.47 -9.76 12.42
C ASN A 65 -2.36 -9.77 13.66
N VAL A 66 -1.76 -9.87 14.84
CA VAL A 66 -2.46 -9.85 16.10
C VAL A 66 -2.22 -8.50 16.78
N LYS A 67 -3.30 -7.81 17.12
CA LYS A 67 -3.24 -6.57 17.91
C LYS A 67 -3.79 -6.83 19.28
N VAL A 68 -2.96 -6.67 20.29
CA VAL A 68 -3.36 -6.78 21.70
C VAL A 68 -3.52 -5.37 22.26
N LYS A 69 -4.77 -5.01 22.56
CA LYS A 69 -5.10 -3.71 23.18
C LYS A 69 -5.15 -3.87 24.69
N GLY A 70 -4.26 -3.20 25.38
CA GLY A 70 -4.17 -3.13 26.84
C GLY A 70 -3.76 -1.74 27.29
N ALA A 71 -3.04 -1.63 28.40
CA ALA A 71 -2.45 -0.35 28.83
C ALA A 71 -1.45 0.22 27.79
N LYS A 72 -0.84 -0.68 26.98
CA LYS A 72 -0.09 -0.36 25.76
C LYS A 72 -0.58 -1.29 24.66
N GLU A 73 -0.68 -0.74 23.45
CA GLU A 73 -0.97 -1.56 22.26
C GLU A 73 0.28 -2.35 21.86
N THR A 74 0.13 -3.64 21.60
CA THR A 74 1.18 -4.53 21.13
C THR A 74 0.73 -5.18 19.84
N GLU A 75 1.57 -5.14 18.81
CA GLU A 75 1.31 -5.77 17.53
C GLU A 75 2.29 -6.93 17.30
N ILE A 76 1.77 -8.08 16.90
CA ILE A 76 2.53 -9.23 16.43
C ILE A 76 2.23 -9.40 14.95
N ASN A 77 3.19 -9.07 14.13
CA ASN A 77 3.06 -9.07 12.68
C ASN A 77 3.66 -10.35 12.11
N GLY A 78 2.83 -11.21 11.51
CA GLY A 78 3.28 -12.40 10.81
C GLY A 78 4.06 -12.04 9.54
N SER A 79 4.99 -12.91 9.11
CA SER A 79 5.81 -12.71 7.90
C SER A 79 5.03 -12.97 6.60
N GLY A 80 4.00 -13.80 6.68
CA GLY A 80 3.27 -14.26 5.48
C GLY A 80 3.97 -15.40 4.75
N PRO A 81 3.41 -15.86 3.62
CA PRO A 81 3.95 -16.95 2.83
C PRO A 81 5.15 -16.50 1.99
N ASN A 82 5.94 -17.48 1.55
CA ASN A 82 7.04 -17.25 0.62
C ASN A 82 6.47 -17.05 -0.79
N ILE A 83 6.82 -15.96 -1.45
CA ILE A 83 6.40 -15.66 -2.81
C ILE A 83 7.38 -16.32 -3.78
N THR A 84 6.88 -17.25 -4.60
CA THR A 84 7.71 -17.97 -5.59
C THR A 84 7.92 -17.14 -6.86
N PRO A 85 8.94 -17.46 -7.67
CA PRO A 85 9.14 -16.82 -8.98
C PRO A 85 7.92 -16.94 -9.91
N GLU A 86 7.23 -18.09 -9.90
CA GLU A 86 6.03 -18.32 -10.69
C GLU A 86 4.87 -17.42 -10.25
N ALA A 87 4.72 -17.25 -8.94
CA ALA A 87 3.71 -16.31 -8.39
C ALA A 87 4.05 -14.86 -8.74
N MET A 88 5.34 -14.50 -8.70
CA MET A 88 5.79 -13.19 -9.18
C MET A 88 5.49 -13.00 -10.68
N GLN A 89 5.70 -14.03 -11.51
CA GLN A 89 5.36 -13.94 -12.92
C GLN A 89 3.85 -13.74 -13.12
N ALA A 90 3.00 -14.46 -12.38
CA ALA A 90 1.56 -14.27 -12.42
C ALA A 90 1.13 -12.85 -11.97
N LEU A 91 1.86 -12.22 -11.04
CA LEU A 91 1.64 -10.81 -10.69
C LEU A 91 1.97 -9.89 -11.88
N TRP A 92 3.11 -10.13 -12.55
CA TRP A 92 3.49 -9.36 -13.73
C TRP A 92 2.45 -9.49 -14.84
N ASP A 93 1.95 -10.71 -15.12
CA ASP A 93 0.94 -10.94 -16.13
C ASP A 93 -0.36 -10.17 -15.83
N ASN A 94 -0.80 -10.13 -14.55
CA ASN A 94 -1.94 -9.32 -14.14
C ASN A 94 -1.71 -7.81 -14.32
N LEU A 95 -0.50 -7.34 -14.04
CA LEU A 95 -0.15 -5.91 -14.16
C LEU A 95 -0.01 -5.47 -15.62
N GLU A 96 0.36 -6.37 -16.54
CA GLU A 96 0.43 -6.08 -17.98
C GLU A 96 -0.93 -5.77 -18.61
N GLU A 97 -2.03 -6.17 -17.98
CA GLU A 97 -3.39 -5.84 -18.42
C GLU A 97 -3.76 -4.36 -18.22
N LEU A 98 -2.99 -3.64 -17.39
CA LEU A 98 -3.24 -2.24 -17.09
C LEU A 98 -2.84 -1.33 -18.26
N GLY A 99 -3.63 -0.28 -18.47
CA GLY A 99 -3.42 0.68 -19.57
C GLY A 99 -3.87 2.09 -19.25
N GLU A 100 -4.02 2.88 -20.29
CA GLU A 100 -4.39 4.29 -20.20
C GLU A 100 -5.69 4.51 -19.41
N GLY A 101 -5.63 5.42 -18.46
CA GLY A 101 -6.77 5.77 -17.60
C GLY A 101 -6.87 4.94 -16.32
N ASP A 102 -6.17 3.81 -16.22
CA ASP A 102 -6.16 3.02 -14.99
C ASP A 102 -5.43 3.73 -13.85
N ILE A 103 -5.82 3.38 -12.62
CA ILE A 103 -5.15 3.83 -11.40
C ILE A 103 -4.60 2.60 -10.68
N LEU A 104 -3.27 2.52 -10.54
CA LEU A 104 -2.62 1.48 -9.77
C LEU A 104 -2.21 2.01 -8.39
N VAL A 105 -2.80 1.43 -7.34
CA VAL A 105 -2.46 1.75 -5.95
C VAL A 105 -1.49 0.71 -5.41
N LEU A 106 -0.26 1.13 -5.10
CA LEU A 106 0.76 0.33 -4.44
C LEU A 106 0.79 0.69 -2.95
N ALA A 107 0.34 -0.22 -2.11
CA ALA A 107 0.19 0.05 -0.68
C ALA A 107 0.60 -1.14 0.18
N GLY A 108 1.23 -0.85 1.31
CA GLY A 108 1.64 -1.84 2.30
C GLY A 108 3.11 -2.21 2.27
N SER A 109 3.46 -3.15 3.13
CA SER A 109 4.83 -3.67 3.26
C SER A 109 5.11 -4.75 2.22
N ILE A 110 6.34 -4.80 1.74
CA ILE A 110 6.82 -5.84 0.83
C ILE A 110 7.25 -7.06 1.65
N PRO A 111 6.76 -8.28 1.32
CA PRO A 111 7.26 -9.50 1.91
C PRO A 111 8.77 -9.66 1.72
N SER A 112 9.46 -10.23 2.72
CA SER A 112 10.92 -10.42 2.66
C SER A 112 11.40 -11.35 1.52
N SER A 113 10.49 -12.19 1.01
CA SER A 113 10.72 -13.07 -0.14
C SER A 113 10.61 -12.36 -1.50
N MET A 114 10.20 -11.10 -1.53
CA MET A 114 10.12 -10.29 -2.75
C MET A 114 11.30 -9.30 -2.83
N PRO A 115 11.68 -8.86 -4.05
CA PRO A 115 12.63 -7.78 -4.22
C PRO A 115 12.19 -6.53 -3.44
N GLN A 116 13.10 -5.95 -2.66
CA GLN A 116 12.79 -4.77 -1.84
C GLN A 116 12.58 -3.49 -2.67
N ASP A 117 12.80 -3.55 -3.97
CA ASP A 117 12.55 -2.50 -4.94
C ASP A 117 11.39 -2.83 -5.89
N VAL A 118 10.55 -3.80 -5.54
CA VAL A 118 9.45 -4.27 -6.43
C VAL A 118 8.52 -3.14 -6.88
N TYR A 119 8.24 -2.15 -6.04
CA TYR A 119 7.43 -1.00 -6.44
C TYR A 119 8.12 -0.19 -7.54
N GLN A 120 9.42 0.04 -7.42
CA GLN A 120 10.20 0.67 -8.48
C GLN A 120 10.17 -0.15 -9.77
N GLN A 121 10.33 -1.46 -9.69
CA GLN A 121 10.26 -2.36 -10.85
C GLN A 121 8.88 -2.31 -11.52
N ILE A 122 7.79 -2.25 -10.73
CA ILE A 122 6.42 -2.12 -11.25
C ILE A 122 6.25 -0.81 -12.02
N LEU A 123 6.63 0.32 -11.42
CA LEU A 123 6.51 1.62 -12.09
C LEU A 123 7.37 1.67 -13.36
N ALA A 124 8.61 1.18 -13.31
CA ALA A 124 9.51 1.14 -14.46
C ALA A 124 8.93 0.32 -15.63
N ARG A 125 8.30 -0.82 -15.32
CA ARG A 125 7.72 -1.71 -16.34
C ARG A 125 6.46 -1.15 -16.97
N LEU A 126 5.69 -0.37 -16.23
CA LEU A 126 4.42 0.20 -16.66
C LEU A 126 4.52 1.67 -17.09
N ASP A 127 5.73 2.23 -17.06
CA ASP A 127 5.96 3.61 -17.44
C ASP A 127 5.54 3.90 -18.89
N GLY A 128 5.02 5.09 -19.15
CA GLY A 128 4.53 5.51 -20.46
C GLY A 128 3.19 4.92 -20.92
N ARG A 129 2.52 4.08 -20.11
CA ARG A 129 1.22 3.47 -20.46
C ARG A 129 0.00 4.32 -20.11
N GLY A 130 0.18 5.54 -19.62
CA GLY A 130 -0.93 6.41 -19.22
C GLY A 130 -1.61 6.01 -17.89
N ILE A 131 -0.97 5.16 -17.10
CA ILE A 131 -1.44 4.70 -15.78
C ILE A 131 -1.12 5.76 -14.73
N ARG A 132 -2.05 6.02 -13.82
CA ARG A 132 -1.81 6.86 -12.65
C ARG A 132 -1.37 6.02 -11.46
N PHE A 133 -0.14 6.22 -11.00
CA PHE A 133 0.40 5.51 -9.83
C PHE A 133 0.10 6.26 -8.54
N VAL A 134 -0.49 5.56 -7.57
CA VAL A 134 -0.68 6.02 -6.19
C VAL A 134 0.17 5.15 -5.28
N VAL A 135 1.09 5.75 -4.51
CA VAL A 135 2.04 4.99 -3.71
C VAL A 135 1.94 5.37 -2.22
N ASP A 136 1.53 4.39 -1.41
CA ASP A 136 1.55 4.45 0.06
C ASP A 136 2.62 3.49 0.59
N ALA A 137 3.87 3.95 0.55
CA ALA A 137 5.04 3.20 0.95
C ALA A 137 5.93 4.01 1.89
N THR A 138 6.81 3.32 2.62
CA THR A 138 7.70 3.94 3.58
C THR A 138 9.09 4.18 3.02
N ARG A 139 9.76 5.24 3.51
CA ARG A 139 11.20 5.50 3.36
C ARG A 139 11.74 5.30 1.94
N ASP A 140 12.71 4.39 1.80
CA ASP A 140 13.41 4.14 0.54
C ASP A 140 12.52 3.70 -0.61
N LEU A 141 11.45 2.95 -0.32
CA LEU A 141 10.48 2.53 -1.34
C LEU A 141 9.80 3.72 -2.00
N LEU A 142 9.39 4.70 -1.18
CA LEU A 142 8.75 5.91 -1.66
C LEU A 142 9.72 6.77 -2.47
N VAL A 143 10.96 6.89 -2.00
CA VAL A 143 11.98 7.70 -2.70
C VAL A 143 12.36 7.10 -4.06
N LYS A 144 12.45 5.77 -4.15
CA LYS A 144 12.81 5.05 -5.39
C LYS A 144 11.78 5.17 -6.51
N VAL A 145 10.52 5.46 -6.19
CA VAL A 145 9.46 5.60 -7.20
C VAL A 145 9.32 7.02 -7.75
N LEU A 146 9.91 8.02 -7.13
CA LEU A 146 9.79 9.43 -7.54
C LEU A 146 10.22 9.71 -8.99
N PRO A 147 11.30 9.07 -9.53
CA PRO A 147 11.70 9.28 -10.93
C PRO A 147 10.65 8.87 -11.97
N TYR A 148 9.65 8.06 -11.58
CA TYR A 148 8.54 7.64 -12.45
C TYR A 148 7.30 8.53 -12.33
N HIS A 149 7.41 9.69 -11.71
CA HIS A 149 6.39 10.72 -11.60
C HIS A 149 5.04 10.19 -11.07
N PRO A 150 4.99 9.51 -9.90
CA PRO A 150 3.75 9.01 -9.35
C PRO A 150 2.72 10.12 -9.22
N PHE A 151 1.46 9.82 -9.60
CA PHE A 151 0.36 10.77 -9.51
C PHE A 151 0.13 11.24 -8.07
N LEU A 152 0.22 10.33 -7.11
CA LEU A 152 0.07 10.64 -5.69
C LEU A 152 1.00 9.77 -4.85
N ILE A 153 1.69 10.38 -3.90
CA ILE A 153 2.36 9.67 -2.81
C ILE A 153 1.73 10.05 -1.48
N LYS A 154 1.69 9.09 -0.52
CA LYS A 154 1.06 9.32 0.78
C LYS A 154 1.96 8.91 1.96
N PRO A 155 2.99 9.66 2.30
CA PRO A 155 3.69 9.48 3.58
C PRO A 155 2.85 9.99 4.76
N ASN A 156 3.10 9.50 5.97
CA ASN A 156 2.72 10.22 7.17
C ASN A 156 3.82 11.24 7.56
N ASN A 157 3.54 12.14 8.51
CA ASN A 157 4.50 13.16 8.95
C ASN A 157 5.80 12.58 9.50
N HIS A 158 5.75 11.43 10.20
CA HIS A 158 6.94 10.74 10.71
C HIS A 158 7.77 10.14 9.58
N GLU A 159 7.14 9.42 8.65
CA GLU A 159 7.80 8.84 7.46
C GLU A 159 8.45 9.94 6.61
N LEU A 160 7.75 11.07 6.45
CA LEU A 160 8.29 12.23 5.75
C LEU A 160 9.51 12.81 6.50
N GLY A 161 9.44 12.90 7.82
CA GLY A 161 10.56 13.32 8.67
C GLY A 161 11.77 12.40 8.55
N GLU A 162 11.55 11.08 8.55
CA GLU A 162 12.61 10.09 8.38
C GLU A 162 13.34 10.23 7.04
N ILE A 163 12.62 10.51 5.94
CA ILE A 163 13.22 10.73 4.60
C ILE A 163 14.22 11.91 4.63
N PHE A 164 13.95 12.93 5.44
CA PHE A 164 14.79 14.12 5.54
C PHE A 164 15.66 14.18 6.81
N GLY A 165 15.64 13.12 7.62
CA GLY A 165 16.47 13.00 8.82
C GLY A 165 16.13 14.04 9.92
N LYS A 166 14.87 14.46 10.03
CA LYS A 166 14.40 15.45 11.00
C LYS A 166 12.96 15.21 11.45
N GLU A 167 12.60 15.66 12.65
CA GLU A 167 11.22 15.73 13.07
C GLU A 167 10.50 16.90 12.38
N LEU A 168 9.24 16.67 12.00
CA LEU A 168 8.37 17.66 11.35
C LEU A 168 7.14 17.87 12.23
N ASN A 169 7.11 19.00 12.92
CA ASN A 169 6.08 19.32 13.93
C ASN A 169 5.17 20.48 13.52
N ARG A 170 5.51 21.22 12.47
CA ARG A 170 4.75 22.39 11.99
C ARG A 170 4.35 22.23 10.54
N ASP A 171 3.18 22.73 10.19
CA ASP A 171 2.63 22.64 8.84
C ASP A 171 3.57 23.22 7.77
N GLU A 172 4.28 24.33 8.09
CA GLU A 172 5.24 24.92 7.17
C GLU A 172 6.43 23.98 6.89
N GLU A 173 6.91 23.24 7.88
CA GLU A 173 8.01 22.29 7.74
C GLU A 173 7.56 21.07 6.92
N ILE A 174 6.34 20.59 7.18
CA ILE A 174 5.70 19.49 6.44
C ILE A 174 5.51 19.91 4.98
N THR A 175 4.97 21.11 4.73
CA THR A 175 4.79 21.66 3.38
C THR A 175 6.10 21.77 2.62
N GLN A 176 7.16 22.30 3.26
CA GLN A 176 8.49 22.40 2.64
C GLN A 176 9.08 21.02 2.31
N ALA A 177 8.89 20.02 3.18
CA ALA A 177 9.35 18.68 2.94
C ALA A 177 8.56 18.02 1.80
N ALA A 178 7.23 18.19 1.75
CA ALA A 178 6.37 17.73 0.66
C ALA A 178 6.78 18.35 -0.69
N ARG A 179 7.05 19.66 -0.74
CA ARG A 179 7.56 20.34 -1.95
C ARG A 179 8.87 19.73 -2.47
N LYS A 180 9.76 19.31 -1.60
CA LYS A 180 10.98 18.61 -2.00
C LYS A 180 10.71 17.26 -2.65
N LEU A 181 9.65 16.54 -2.23
CA LEU A 181 9.25 15.31 -2.88
C LEU A 181 8.59 15.57 -4.26
N GLN A 182 7.82 16.66 -4.40
CA GLN A 182 7.34 17.09 -5.71
C GLN A 182 8.49 17.45 -6.66
N GLN A 183 9.47 18.22 -6.19
CA GLN A 183 10.67 18.57 -6.99
C GLN A 183 11.47 17.32 -7.43
N ARG A 184 11.35 16.21 -6.67
CA ARG A 184 11.98 14.92 -7.00
C ARG A 184 11.12 14.03 -7.89
N GLY A 185 9.90 14.46 -8.25
CA GLY A 185 9.08 13.79 -9.25
C GLY A 185 7.63 13.48 -8.85
N ALA A 186 7.25 13.49 -7.57
CA ALA A 186 5.85 13.27 -7.19
C ALA A 186 4.96 14.40 -7.74
N ARG A 187 3.82 14.06 -8.35
CA ARG A 187 2.89 15.08 -8.84
C ARG A 187 2.09 15.67 -7.68
N ASN A 188 1.54 14.83 -6.82
CA ASN A 188 0.80 15.24 -5.65
C ASN A 188 1.37 14.54 -4.40
N VAL A 189 1.37 15.22 -3.26
CA VAL A 189 1.85 14.70 -1.97
C VAL A 189 0.78 14.89 -0.92
N LEU A 190 0.22 13.79 -0.40
CA LEU A 190 -0.73 13.78 0.71
C LEU A 190 0.00 13.34 1.98
N VAL A 191 0.18 14.23 2.93
CA VAL A 191 0.80 13.91 4.21
C VAL A 191 -0.28 13.68 5.26
N SER A 192 -0.38 12.45 5.79
CA SER A 192 -1.30 12.13 6.87
C SER A 192 -0.68 12.44 8.24
N MET A 193 -1.48 13.05 9.14
CA MET A 193 -1.04 13.52 10.46
C MET A 193 -1.92 12.97 11.58
N ALA A 194 -2.46 11.77 11.41
CA ALA A 194 -3.35 11.10 12.37
C ALA A 194 -4.52 12.00 12.81
N GLY A 195 -4.61 12.31 14.12
CA GLY A 195 -5.66 13.14 14.68
C GLY A 195 -5.62 14.62 14.24
N ASP A 196 -4.48 15.09 13.74
CA ASP A 196 -4.28 16.46 13.27
C ASP A 196 -4.72 16.65 11.80
N GLY A 197 -5.25 15.58 11.17
CA GLY A 197 -5.77 15.64 9.81
C GLY A 197 -4.78 15.25 8.73
N ALA A 198 -4.79 15.97 7.62
CA ALA A 198 -3.91 15.71 6.48
C ALA A 198 -3.60 17.00 5.71
N LEU A 199 -2.42 17.06 5.11
CA LEU A 199 -1.97 18.15 4.23
C LEU A 199 -1.83 17.60 2.81
N LEU A 200 -2.50 18.23 1.85
CA LEU A 200 -2.35 17.92 0.43
C LEU A 200 -1.59 19.06 -0.25
N LEU A 201 -0.50 18.71 -0.89
CA LEU A 201 0.21 19.56 -1.84
C LEU A 201 -0.02 18.98 -3.23
N ASP A 202 -0.85 19.63 -4.03
CA ASP A 202 -1.21 19.19 -5.37
C ASP A 202 -0.30 19.80 -6.46
N GLU A 203 -0.58 19.48 -7.72
CA GLU A 203 0.20 19.94 -8.88
C GLU A 203 0.16 21.47 -9.06
N THR A 204 -0.78 22.15 -8.43
CA THR A 204 -0.94 23.63 -8.55
C THR A 204 -0.20 24.38 -7.43
N GLY A 205 0.26 23.68 -6.37
CA GLY A 205 1.14 24.16 -5.30
C GLY A 205 0.46 24.54 -4.01
#